data_f847dd38ba9c7a66515153f2f9d01172
#
_entry.id   f847dd38ba9c7a66515153f2f9d01172
#
_cell.length_a   1.000
_cell.length_b   1.000
_cell.length_c   1.000
_cell.angle_alpha   90.00
_cell.angle_beta   90.00
_cell.angle_gamma   90.00
#
_symmetry.space_group_name_H-M   'P 1'
#
loop_
_entity.id
_entity.type
_entity.pdbx_description
1 polymer ?
#
loop_
_entity_poly.entity_id
_entity_poly.type
_entity_poly.pdbx_seq_one_letter_code
_entity_poly.pdbx_strand_id
1 'polypeptide(L)'
;MINFKLAAKKHALDESPKESCRIVVDNDYFPCANISDTPEDNFAIHPKDFLRARSKGKLQYIVHSHPNGEPISQPDIDACKAMKVKWYIYQNTLDKWLIINP
;
A
#
# COMPACT_ATOMS: atom_id res chain seq x y z
N MET A 1 0.12 -15.13 12.96
CA MET A 1 0.14 -13.82 12.29
C MET A 1 0.50 -14.00 10.84
N ILE A 2 -0.31 -13.48 9.93
CA ILE A 2 -0.02 -13.56 8.50
C ILE A 2 1.12 -12.62 8.17
N ASN A 3 2.12 -13.13 7.45
CA ASN A 3 3.23 -12.29 6.99
C ASN A 3 2.81 -11.54 5.72
N PHE A 4 2.11 -10.43 5.90
CA PHE A 4 1.64 -9.62 4.78
C PHE A 4 2.79 -9.09 3.91
N LYS A 5 4.00 -8.94 4.48
CA LYS A 5 5.15 -8.40 3.76
C LYS A 5 5.57 -9.28 2.58
N LEU A 6 5.51 -10.59 2.74
CA LEU A 6 5.85 -11.50 1.65
C LEU A 6 4.85 -11.38 0.49
N ALA A 7 3.56 -11.38 0.81
CA ALA A 7 2.52 -11.23 -0.20
C ALA A 7 2.56 -9.85 -0.86
N ALA A 8 2.84 -8.79 -0.08
CA ALA A 8 2.96 -7.43 -0.60
C ALA A 8 4.14 -7.29 -1.55
N LYS A 9 5.28 -7.88 -1.21
CA LYS A 9 6.48 -7.89 -2.05
C LYS A 9 6.19 -8.57 -3.40
N LYS A 10 5.55 -9.72 -3.38
CA LYS A 10 5.16 -10.41 -4.61
C LYS A 10 4.23 -9.55 -5.46
N HIS A 11 3.22 -8.94 -4.84
CA HIS A 11 2.28 -8.06 -5.54
C HIS A 11 2.99 -6.84 -6.15
N ALA A 12 3.93 -6.24 -5.40
CA ALA A 12 4.71 -5.12 -5.88
C ALA A 12 5.52 -5.48 -7.13
N LEU A 13 6.13 -6.67 -7.14
CA LEU A 13 6.89 -7.15 -8.28
C LEU A 13 5.99 -7.45 -9.48
N ASP A 14 4.81 -8.03 -9.23
CA ASP A 14 3.85 -8.36 -10.30
C ASP A 14 3.26 -7.10 -10.94
N GLU A 15 3.05 -6.02 -10.17
CA GLU A 15 2.47 -4.78 -10.66
C GLU A 15 3.48 -3.80 -11.26
N SER A 16 4.78 -4.01 -11.00
CA SER A 16 5.82 -3.13 -11.54
C SER A 16 5.70 -2.98 -13.06
N PRO A 17 5.83 -1.77 -13.63
CA PRO A 17 6.31 -0.51 -13.04
C PRO A 17 5.26 0.33 -12.33
N LYS A 18 4.05 -0.16 -12.16
CA LYS A 18 3.00 0.55 -11.42
C LYS A 18 3.20 0.37 -9.92
N GLU A 19 2.78 1.36 -9.13
CA GLU A 19 2.68 1.20 -7.68
C GLU A 19 1.57 0.21 -7.36
N SER A 20 1.87 -0.78 -6.51
CA SER A 20 0.86 -1.66 -5.94
C SER A 20 0.24 -1.00 -4.72
N CYS A 21 -1.01 -1.29 -4.43
CA CYS A 21 -1.66 -0.84 -3.20
C CYS A 21 -2.48 -1.96 -2.58
N ARG A 22 -2.47 -2.01 -1.26
CA ARG A 22 -3.15 -3.04 -0.48
C ARG A 22 -3.61 -2.50 0.85
N ILE A 23 -4.61 -3.17 1.40
CA ILE A 23 -5.20 -2.86 2.69
C ILE A 23 -5.06 -4.08 3.59
N VAL A 24 -4.63 -3.89 4.83
CA VAL A 24 -4.62 -4.95 5.84
C VAL A 24 -5.73 -4.67 6.84
N VAL A 25 -6.68 -5.60 6.95
CA VAL A 25 -7.86 -5.53 7.82
C VAL A 25 -7.93 -6.83 8.62
N ASP A 26 -7.92 -6.73 9.95
CA ASP A 26 -7.98 -7.90 10.85
C ASP A 26 -6.96 -8.99 10.49
N ASN A 27 -5.72 -8.59 10.19
CA ASN A 27 -4.61 -9.46 9.78
C ASN A 27 -4.79 -10.10 8.39
N ASP A 28 -5.88 -9.82 7.70
CA ASP A 28 -6.09 -10.26 6.32
C ASP A 28 -5.62 -9.19 5.35
N TYR A 29 -5.15 -9.64 4.22
CA TYR A 29 -4.48 -8.86 3.22
C TYR A 29 -5.30 -8.77 1.94
N PHE A 30 -5.73 -7.56 1.60
CA PHE A 30 -6.61 -7.31 0.46
C PHE A 30 -5.87 -6.55 -0.64
N PRO A 31 -5.53 -7.20 -1.76
CA PRO A 31 -4.97 -6.49 -2.91
C PRO A 31 -6.03 -5.56 -3.51
N CYS A 32 -5.62 -4.35 -3.88
CA CYS A 32 -6.49 -3.35 -4.45
C CYS A 32 -5.98 -2.96 -5.83
N ALA A 33 -6.90 -2.57 -6.72
CA ALA A 33 -6.52 -2.00 -8.00
C ALA A 33 -6.00 -0.58 -7.81
N ASN A 34 -4.91 -0.25 -8.48
CA ASN A 34 -4.40 1.11 -8.53
C ASN A 34 -5.07 1.83 -9.71
N ILE A 35 -5.99 2.74 -9.41
CA ILE A 35 -6.76 3.48 -10.41
C ILE A 35 -6.26 4.89 -10.64
N SER A 36 -5.04 5.20 -10.20
CA SER A 36 -4.41 6.49 -10.44
C SER A 36 -4.21 6.74 -11.94
N ASP A 37 -4.35 7.99 -12.36
CA ASP A 37 -4.01 8.40 -13.74
C ASP A 37 -2.50 8.30 -14.01
N THR A 38 -1.69 8.29 -12.95
CA THR A 38 -0.23 8.15 -13.02
C THR A 38 0.22 6.98 -12.14
N PRO A 39 -0.17 5.73 -12.49
CA PRO A 39 0.02 4.58 -11.59
C PRO A 39 1.47 4.21 -11.32
N GLU A 40 2.41 4.69 -12.13
CA GLU A 40 3.84 4.46 -11.91
C GLU A 40 4.42 5.37 -10.85
N ASP A 41 3.78 6.52 -10.60
CA ASP A 41 4.26 7.54 -9.65
C ASP A 41 3.37 7.67 -8.42
N ASN A 42 2.12 7.27 -8.52
CA ASN A 42 1.12 7.44 -7.47
C ASN A 42 0.19 6.22 -7.41
N PHE A 43 -0.56 6.12 -6.33
CA PHE A 43 -1.63 5.14 -6.27
C PHE A 43 -2.92 5.79 -5.80
N ALA A 44 -4.04 5.20 -6.23
CA ALA A 44 -5.37 5.50 -5.72
C ALA A 44 -6.13 4.19 -5.62
N ILE A 45 -6.65 3.89 -4.44
CA ILE A 45 -7.39 2.65 -4.20
C ILE A 45 -8.81 2.81 -4.76
N HIS A 46 -9.26 1.81 -5.53
CA HIS A 46 -10.63 1.80 -6.04
C HIS A 46 -11.62 1.79 -4.86
N PRO A 47 -12.62 2.69 -4.85
CA PRO A 47 -13.58 2.78 -3.74
C PRO A 47 -14.28 1.46 -3.40
N LYS A 48 -14.59 0.64 -4.40
CA LYS A 48 -15.21 -0.68 -4.17
C LYS A 48 -14.28 -1.63 -3.43
N ASP A 49 -12.99 -1.61 -3.75
CA ASP A 49 -12.00 -2.44 -3.06
C ASP A 49 -11.85 -2.00 -1.60
N PHE A 50 -11.81 -0.68 -1.38
CA PHE A 50 -11.71 -0.11 -0.04
C PHE A 50 -12.93 -0.50 0.82
N LEU A 51 -14.14 -0.31 0.29
CA LEU A 51 -15.37 -0.63 0.99
C LEU A 51 -15.46 -2.14 1.30
N ARG A 52 -15.10 -2.98 0.33
CA ARG A 52 -15.11 -4.43 0.51
C ARG A 52 -14.16 -4.86 1.63
N ALA A 53 -12.95 -4.32 1.64
CA ALA A 53 -11.97 -4.63 2.68
C ALA A 53 -12.44 -4.12 4.05
N ARG A 54 -12.95 -2.89 4.12
CA ARG A 54 -13.44 -2.29 5.36
C ARG A 54 -14.62 -3.05 5.96
N SER A 55 -15.42 -3.71 5.14
CA SER A 55 -16.56 -4.52 5.62
C SER A 55 -16.10 -5.79 6.36
N LYS A 56 -14.83 -6.18 6.22
CA LYS A 56 -14.28 -7.39 6.84
C LYS A 56 -13.74 -7.15 8.24
N GLY A 57 -13.56 -5.89 8.66
CA GLY A 57 -13.06 -5.59 9.98
C GLY A 57 -12.43 -4.21 10.08
N LYS A 58 -11.54 -4.07 11.06
CA LYS A 58 -10.86 -2.81 11.35
C LYS A 58 -9.63 -2.64 10.46
N LEU A 59 -9.51 -1.48 9.83
CA LEU A 59 -8.33 -1.11 9.05
C LEU A 59 -7.10 -1.03 9.95
N GLN A 60 -6.05 -1.78 9.62
CA GLN A 60 -4.80 -1.83 10.38
C GLN A 60 -3.68 -1.09 9.67
N TYR A 61 -3.48 -1.35 8.39
CA TYR A 61 -2.38 -0.78 7.62
C TYR A 61 -2.79 -0.50 6.19
N ILE A 62 -2.12 0.50 5.60
CA ILE A 62 -2.08 0.70 4.15
C ILE A 62 -0.68 0.25 3.69
N VAL A 63 -0.62 -0.49 2.60
CA VAL A 63 0.64 -0.98 2.05
C VAL A 63 0.70 -0.60 0.57
N HIS A 64 1.78 0.04 0.15
CA HIS A 64 1.99 0.33 -1.27
C HIS A 64 3.47 0.17 -1.64
N SER A 65 3.77 0.25 -2.93
CA SER A 65 5.13 0.10 -3.43
C SER A 65 5.63 1.38 -4.10
N HIS A 66 6.94 1.57 -4.02
CA HIS A 66 7.68 2.54 -4.83
C HIS A 66 8.58 1.74 -5.78
N PRO A 67 8.13 1.48 -7.04
CA PRO A 67 8.83 0.54 -7.93
C PRO A 67 10.28 0.93 -8.25
N ASN A 68 10.57 2.23 -8.33
CA ASN A 68 11.90 2.73 -8.63
C ASN A 68 12.73 3.07 -7.37
N GLY A 69 12.23 2.70 -6.20
CA GLY A 69 12.93 2.91 -4.94
C GLY A 69 12.87 4.33 -4.40
N GLU A 70 11.87 5.13 -4.81
CA GLU A 70 11.71 6.50 -4.33
C GLU A 70 11.54 6.51 -2.80
N PRO A 71 12.02 7.58 -2.12
CA PRO A 71 11.84 7.72 -0.68
C PRO A 71 10.39 8.10 -0.33
N ILE A 72 10.12 8.19 0.97
CA ILE A 72 8.82 8.67 1.45
C ILE A 72 8.57 10.08 0.91
N SER A 73 7.38 10.28 0.32
CA SER A 73 6.98 11.57 -0.23
C SER A 73 6.11 12.35 0.78
N GLN A 74 6.03 13.66 0.60
CA GLN A 74 5.14 14.48 1.44
C GLN A 74 3.66 14.08 1.28
N PRO A 75 3.14 13.82 0.06
CA PRO A 75 1.79 13.29 -0.08
C PRO A 75 1.53 12.00 0.70
N ASP A 76 2.51 11.09 0.76
CA ASP A 76 2.40 9.86 1.55
C ASP A 76 2.24 10.18 3.04
N ILE A 77 3.05 11.10 3.55
CA ILE A 77 3.00 11.52 4.95
C ILE A 77 1.64 12.13 5.28
N ASP A 78 1.17 13.04 4.43
CA ASP A 78 -0.10 13.73 4.63
C ASP A 78 -1.29 12.78 4.61
N ALA A 79 -1.29 11.84 3.67
CA ALA A 79 -2.35 10.83 3.55
C ALA A 79 -2.33 9.85 4.74
N CYS A 80 -1.15 9.45 5.19
CA CYS A 80 -1.00 8.57 6.35
C CYS A 80 -1.60 9.24 7.61
N LYS A 81 -1.30 10.52 7.82
CA LYS A 81 -1.86 11.28 8.95
C LYS A 81 -3.37 11.40 8.85
N ALA A 82 -3.90 11.66 7.65
CA ALA A 82 -5.33 11.79 7.44
C ALA A 82 -6.08 10.48 7.70
N MET A 83 -5.50 9.36 7.33
CA MET A 83 -6.10 8.04 7.54
C MET A 83 -5.89 7.50 8.96
N LYS A 84 -4.94 8.03 9.71
CA LYS A 84 -4.64 7.67 11.11
C LYS A 84 -4.28 6.20 11.28
N VAL A 85 -3.66 5.59 10.27
CA VAL A 85 -3.16 4.22 10.35
C VAL A 85 -1.73 4.17 9.82
N LYS A 86 -0.98 3.16 10.28
CA LYS A 86 0.40 2.96 9.85
C LYS A 86 0.46 2.59 8.38
N TRP A 87 1.44 3.12 7.67
CA TRP A 87 1.70 2.83 6.26
C TRP A 87 3.01 2.08 6.12
N TYR A 88 3.02 1.07 5.26
CA TYR A 88 4.21 0.33 4.85
C TYR A 88 4.44 0.57 3.37
N ILE A 89 5.67 0.89 3.00
CA ILE A 89 6.06 1.13 1.60
C ILE A 89 7.19 0.20 1.24
N TYR A 90 7.00 -0.59 0.19
CA TYR A 90 8.04 -1.47 -0.33
C TYR A 90 8.78 -0.78 -1.48
N GLN A 91 10.11 -0.69 -1.38
CA GLN A 91 10.96 -0.13 -2.44
C GLN A 91 11.50 -1.28 -3.28
N ASN A 92 10.92 -1.50 -4.48
CA ASN A 92 11.24 -2.66 -5.31
C ASN A 92 12.72 -2.79 -5.63
N THR A 93 13.35 -1.71 -6.11
CA THR A 93 14.74 -1.73 -6.56
C THR A 93 15.74 -1.90 -5.43
N LEU A 94 15.37 -1.53 -4.21
CA LEU A 94 16.24 -1.59 -3.04
C LEU A 94 15.94 -2.79 -2.14
N ASP A 95 14.84 -3.49 -2.37
CA ASP A 95 14.34 -4.57 -1.52
C ASP A 95 14.29 -4.14 -0.05
N LYS A 96 13.72 -2.95 0.19
CA LYS A 96 13.62 -2.36 1.53
C LYS A 96 12.20 -1.94 1.84
N TRP A 97 11.90 -1.89 3.13
CA TRP A 97 10.63 -1.42 3.66
C TRP A 97 10.81 -0.08 4.34
N LEU A 98 9.89 0.84 4.04
CA LEU A 98 9.76 2.11 4.75
C LEU A 98 8.47 2.05 5.57
N ILE A 99 8.45 2.74 6.70
CA ILE A 99 7.29 2.79 7.59
C ILE A 99 6.97 4.25 7.90
N ILE A 100 5.69 4.62 7.77
CA ILE A 100 5.20 5.92 8.19
C ILE A 100 4.22 5.70 9.34
N ASN A 101 4.47 6.36 10.45
CA ASN A 101 3.54 6.37 11.59
C ASN A 101 2.65 7.61 11.47
N PRO A 102 1.34 7.46 11.71
CA PRO A 102 0.39 8.58 11.58
C PRO A 102 0.59 9.68 12.62
#